data_a1a06bdafcb1cc571f06e8719687e10c
#
_entry.id   a1a06bdafcb1cc571f06e8719687e10c
#
_cell.length_a   1.000
_cell.length_b   1.000
_cell.length_c   1.000
_cell.angle_alpha   90.00
_cell.angle_beta   90.00
_cell.angle_gamma   90.00
#
_symmetry.space_group_name_H-M   'P 1'
#
loop_
_entity.id
_entity.type
_entity.pdbx_description
1 polymer ?
#
loop_
_entity_poly.entity_id
_entity_poly.type
_entity_poly.pdbx_seq_one_letter_code
_entity_poly.pdbx_strand_id
1 'polypeptide(L)'
;MSDALRSAGRAQGASLEAALKADGDLKLIAYMMGGHPNRKKSVEVGKRLAASGIAALEIGIPHSDPLADGPVIQHAGQVALEHGMTVEGCLELAAAVAKEGTPVVLMTYINPILAYDPRKFAAEAAQAGVAGVIVPDLPLEESEPVAGWLRSASLDTIFMVSPTTSLSRLQSIVEHSSGFVYCVTVTGITGARKELPEGMPELFKKVRSHTPLPVAAGFGISRPEHMKSLLGVADAAVVGSAIVAEIDKGRDPVVLVKELLKACR
;
A
#
# COMPACT_ATOMS: atom_id res chain seq x y z
N MET A 1 -4.28 -22.10 14.17
CA MET A 1 -3.43 -21.34 15.13
C MET A 1 -4.25 -20.13 15.57
N SER A 2 -4.52 -19.97 16.87
CA SER A 2 -5.48 -19.01 17.38
C SER A 2 -4.97 -17.56 17.29
N ASP A 3 -5.89 -16.58 17.17
CA ASP A 3 -5.64 -15.12 17.15
C ASP A 3 -4.76 -14.63 18.32
N ALA A 4 -4.72 -15.36 19.42
CA ALA A 4 -3.91 -15.05 20.60
C ALA A 4 -2.37 -15.12 20.34
N LEU A 5 -1.92 -15.90 19.34
CA LEU A 5 -0.49 -15.96 18.98
C LEU A 5 -0.08 -14.84 18.01
N ARG A 6 -1.05 -14.20 17.33
CA ARG A 6 -0.80 -13.05 16.43
C ARG A 6 -0.58 -11.75 17.20
N SER A 7 -1.12 -11.62 18.41
CA SER A 7 -1.06 -10.37 19.20
C SER A 7 0.19 -10.20 20.06
N ALA A 8 0.94 -11.26 20.33
CA ALA A 8 2.02 -11.26 21.30
C ALA A 8 3.37 -10.71 20.80
N GLY A 9 3.54 -10.38 19.52
CA GLY A 9 4.82 -10.01 18.91
C GLY A 9 4.88 -8.67 18.19
N ARG A 10 3.75 -7.95 18.06
CA ARG A 10 3.77 -6.63 17.40
C ARG A 10 4.40 -5.60 18.33
N ALA A 11 5.59 -5.12 18.00
CA ALA A 11 6.06 -3.83 18.49
C ALA A 11 4.93 -2.80 18.21
N GLN A 12 4.65 -1.92 19.16
CA GLN A 12 3.49 -1.02 19.32
C GLN A 12 2.98 -0.23 18.07
N GLY A 13 2.84 -0.86 16.92
CA GLY A 13 2.24 -0.29 15.72
C GLY A 13 0.74 -0.62 15.63
N ALA A 14 -0.08 0.34 15.20
CA ALA A 14 -1.49 0.10 14.92
C ALA A 14 -1.65 -1.03 13.90
N SER A 15 -2.56 -1.98 14.16
CA SER A 15 -2.87 -3.08 13.22
C SER A 15 -3.46 -2.49 11.94
N LEU A 16 -2.94 -2.89 10.77
CA LEU A 16 -3.51 -2.50 9.47
C LEU A 16 -4.99 -2.84 9.38
N GLU A 17 -5.36 -4.04 9.79
CA GLU A 17 -6.75 -4.47 9.78
C GLU A 17 -7.64 -3.56 10.63
N ALA A 18 -7.21 -3.19 11.84
CA ALA A 18 -7.96 -2.29 12.71
C ALA A 18 -8.04 -0.86 12.14
N ALA A 19 -6.96 -0.36 11.54
CA ALA A 19 -6.92 0.98 10.95
C ALA A 19 -7.79 1.09 9.69
N LEU A 20 -7.99 -0.01 8.96
CA LEU A 20 -8.74 -0.06 7.71
C LEU A 20 -10.16 -0.58 7.85
N LYS A 21 -10.56 -1.16 9.00
CA LYS A 21 -11.95 -1.52 9.26
C LYS A 21 -12.80 -0.25 9.27
N ALA A 22 -13.70 -0.18 8.30
CA ALA A 22 -14.60 0.95 8.16
C ALA A 22 -15.77 0.84 9.14
N ASP A 23 -15.90 1.83 10.01
CA ASP A 23 -17.13 2.05 10.82
C ASP A 23 -18.17 2.83 9.97
N GLY A 24 -18.31 2.45 8.68
CA GLY A 24 -19.15 3.14 7.71
C GLY A 24 -18.41 4.14 6.81
N ASP A 25 -17.29 4.69 7.24
CA ASP A 25 -16.47 5.64 6.47
C ASP A 25 -15.41 4.94 5.63
N LEU A 26 -15.25 5.35 4.37
CA LEU A 26 -14.15 4.88 3.52
C LEU A 26 -12.80 5.35 4.08
N LYS A 27 -11.83 4.48 4.23
CA LYS A 27 -10.48 4.82 4.69
C LYS A 27 -9.58 5.23 3.51
N LEU A 28 -8.60 6.09 3.76
CA LEU A 28 -7.63 6.50 2.73
C LEU A 28 -6.25 5.95 3.07
N ILE A 29 -5.66 5.22 2.12
CA ILE A 29 -4.25 4.84 2.10
C ILE A 29 -3.55 5.79 1.13
N ALA A 30 -2.60 6.57 1.60
CA ALA A 30 -1.78 7.41 0.74
C ALA A 30 -0.53 6.65 0.29
N TYR A 31 -0.17 6.74 -0.99
CA TYR A 31 1.09 6.21 -1.51
C TYR A 31 2.07 7.34 -1.79
N MET A 32 3.34 7.10 -1.51
CA MET A 32 4.45 7.94 -1.95
C MET A 32 5.65 7.10 -2.38
N MET A 33 6.47 7.62 -3.28
CA MET A 33 7.75 7.00 -3.62
C MET A 33 8.82 7.42 -2.59
N GLY A 34 9.46 6.43 -1.97
CA GLY A 34 10.56 6.67 -1.04
C GLY A 34 11.75 7.33 -1.74
N GLY A 35 12.26 8.43 -1.16
CA GLY A 35 13.36 9.20 -1.73
C GLY A 35 12.97 10.26 -2.77
N HIS A 36 11.71 10.33 -3.20
CA HIS A 36 11.24 11.31 -4.16
C HIS A 36 10.66 12.57 -3.46
N PRO A 37 10.95 13.79 -3.91
CA PRO A 37 11.88 14.19 -4.98
C PRO A 37 13.35 14.17 -4.54
N ASN A 38 13.64 14.01 -3.27
CA ASN A 38 14.92 13.74 -2.63
C ASN A 38 14.71 13.21 -1.22
N ARG A 39 15.74 12.59 -0.62
CA ARG A 39 15.63 11.91 0.68
C ARG A 39 15.07 12.80 1.80
N LYS A 40 15.55 14.05 1.91
CA LYS A 40 15.10 14.98 2.96
C LYS A 40 13.63 15.35 2.81
N LYS A 41 13.21 15.72 1.60
CA LYS A 41 11.82 16.08 1.30
C LYS A 41 10.88 14.88 1.44
N SER A 42 11.33 13.69 1.07
CA SER A 42 10.57 12.46 1.23
C SER A 42 10.21 12.20 2.70
N VAL A 43 11.14 12.38 3.63
CA VAL A 43 10.87 12.27 5.08
C VAL A 43 9.86 13.33 5.54
N GLU A 44 10.02 14.59 5.13
CA GLU A 44 9.11 15.67 5.48
C GLU A 44 7.68 15.38 4.99
N VAL A 45 7.56 15.01 3.71
CA VAL A 45 6.27 14.70 3.07
C VAL A 45 5.61 13.47 3.74
N GLY A 46 6.38 12.40 3.99
CA GLY A 46 5.88 11.19 4.63
C GLY A 46 5.28 11.47 6.01
N LYS A 47 5.97 12.23 6.85
CA LYS A 47 5.46 12.64 8.17
C LYS A 47 4.19 13.47 8.07
N ARG A 48 4.14 14.42 7.14
CA ARG A 48 2.98 15.28 6.94
C ARG A 48 1.76 14.50 6.41
N LEU A 49 1.99 13.55 5.51
CA LEU A 49 0.94 12.63 5.05
C LEU A 49 0.43 11.79 6.23
N ALA A 50 1.31 11.18 7.01
CA ALA A 50 0.93 10.40 8.19
C ALA A 50 0.09 11.21 9.17
N ALA A 51 0.47 12.46 9.45
CA ALA A 51 -0.28 13.35 10.34
C ALA A 51 -1.59 13.92 9.75
N SER A 52 -1.92 13.62 8.49
CA SER A 52 -3.08 14.22 7.81
C SER A 52 -4.43 13.55 8.06
N GLY A 53 -4.45 12.42 8.79
CA GLY A 53 -5.66 11.64 9.08
C GLY A 53 -5.90 10.47 8.11
N ILE A 54 -4.90 10.07 7.33
CA ILE A 54 -4.94 8.85 6.52
C ILE A 54 -4.90 7.60 7.42
N ALA A 55 -5.46 6.50 6.95
CA ALA A 55 -5.50 5.25 7.70
C ALA A 55 -4.17 4.46 7.62
N ALA A 56 -3.44 4.59 6.52
CA ALA A 56 -2.10 4.01 6.36
C ALA A 56 -1.29 4.81 5.33
N LEU A 57 0.04 4.75 5.44
CA LEU A 57 0.96 5.26 4.42
C LEU A 57 1.68 4.11 3.73
N GLU A 58 1.52 4.02 2.43
CA GLU A 58 2.24 3.10 1.56
C GLU A 58 3.49 3.80 1.01
N ILE A 59 4.66 3.22 1.23
CA ILE A 59 5.95 3.74 0.77
C ILE A 59 6.51 2.79 -0.28
N GLY A 60 6.61 3.27 -1.53
CA GLY A 60 7.28 2.55 -2.60
C GLY A 60 8.79 2.56 -2.43
N ILE A 61 9.43 1.40 -2.47
CA ILE A 61 10.89 1.27 -2.59
C ILE A 61 11.24 1.36 -4.08
N PRO A 62 12.06 2.31 -4.52
CA PRO A 62 12.35 2.50 -5.94
C PRO A 62 13.08 1.29 -6.52
N HIS A 63 12.71 0.92 -7.74
CA HIS A 63 13.29 -0.18 -8.51
C HIS A 63 13.55 0.26 -9.95
N SER A 64 14.60 -0.27 -10.57
CA SER A 64 15.01 0.09 -11.93
C SER A 64 14.09 -0.46 -13.02
N ASP A 65 13.35 -1.55 -12.74
CA ASP A 65 12.46 -2.21 -13.69
C ASP A 65 11.04 -2.39 -13.10
N PRO A 66 10.29 -1.29 -12.89
CA PRO A 66 9.03 -1.27 -12.16
C PRO A 66 7.84 -1.62 -13.05
N LEU A 67 7.71 -2.90 -13.46
CA LEU A 67 6.73 -3.39 -14.43
C LEU A 67 5.25 -3.17 -14.04
N ALA A 68 4.96 -3.11 -12.74
CA ALA A 68 3.59 -2.90 -12.23
C ALA A 68 3.23 -1.41 -12.09
N ASP A 69 4.19 -0.51 -12.22
CA ASP A 69 3.99 0.91 -11.96
C ASP A 69 3.59 1.69 -13.23
N GLY A 70 2.72 2.69 -13.05
CA GLY A 70 2.41 3.65 -14.09
C GLY A 70 3.50 4.72 -14.28
N PRO A 71 3.45 5.50 -15.38
CA PRO A 71 4.52 6.43 -15.77
C PRO A 71 4.91 7.44 -14.68
N VAL A 72 3.96 7.94 -13.91
CA VAL A 72 4.19 8.90 -12.81
C VAL A 72 5.01 8.26 -11.69
N ILE A 73 4.67 7.02 -11.32
CA ILE A 73 5.39 6.29 -10.26
C ILE A 73 6.77 5.87 -10.75
N GLN A 74 6.88 5.38 -12.02
CA GLN A 74 8.16 5.06 -12.65
C GLN A 74 9.10 6.27 -12.65
N HIS A 75 8.61 7.44 -13.05
CA HIS A 75 9.40 8.67 -13.02
C HIS A 75 9.89 9.00 -11.62
N ALA A 76 9.01 8.98 -10.62
CA ALA A 76 9.38 9.25 -9.23
C ALA A 76 10.42 8.24 -8.70
N GLY A 77 10.28 6.95 -9.08
CA GLY A 77 11.26 5.91 -8.77
C GLY A 77 12.62 6.18 -9.39
N GLN A 78 12.65 6.56 -10.67
CA GLN A 78 13.89 6.93 -11.37
C GLN A 78 14.59 8.11 -10.69
N VAL A 79 13.87 9.19 -10.37
CA VAL A 79 14.40 10.35 -9.64
C VAL A 79 14.96 9.93 -8.28
N ALA A 80 14.27 9.06 -7.54
CA ALA A 80 14.73 8.57 -6.24
C ALA A 80 16.03 7.77 -6.36
N LEU A 81 16.16 6.89 -7.36
CA LEU A 81 17.38 6.13 -7.64
C LEU A 81 18.56 7.03 -8.02
N GLU A 82 18.32 8.02 -8.86
CA GLU A 82 19.34 9.01 -9.25
C GLU A 82 19.87 9.83 -8.07
N HIS A 83 19.02 10.05 -7.04
CA HIS A 83 19.41 10.66 -5.78
C HIS A 83 19.96 9.66 -4.74
N GLY A 84 20.26 8.42 -5.17
CA GLY A 84 20.92 7.42 -4.35
C GLY A 84 20.02 6.79 -3.27
N MET A 85 18.69 6.74 -3.51
CA MET A 85 17.80 6.05 -2.58
C MET A 85 18.00 4.54 -2.64
N THR A 86 18.01 3.90 -1.48
CA THR A 86 18.24 2.47 -1.31
C THR A 86 17.12 1.84 -0.48
N VAL A 87 17.08 0.50 -0.41
CA VAL A 87 16.19 -0.23 0.51
C VAL A 87 16.38 0.24 1.95
N GLU A 88 17.63 0.32 2.42
CA GLU A 88 17.96 0.79 3.77
C GLU A 88 17.44 2.22 4.01
N GLY A 89 17.63 3.14 3.04
CA GLY A 89 17.09 4.49 3.13
C GLY A 89 15.57 4.53 3.20
N CYS A 90 14.86 3.60 2.54
CA CYS A 90 13.41 3.47 2.65
C CYS A 90 12.99 2.92 4.02
N LEU A 91 13.75 2.00 4.60
CA LEU A 91 13.51 1.51 5.97
C LEU A 91 13.70 2.62 7.00
N GLU A 92 14.74 3.48 6.84
CA GLU A 92 14.92 4.65 7.69
C GLU A 92 13.78 5.67 7.55
N LEU A 93 13.30 5.88 6.32
CA LEU A 93 12.11 6.70 6.06
C LEU A 93 10.88 6.12 6.76
N ALA A 94 10.64 4.81 6.61
CA ALA A 94 9.54 4.12 7.25
C ALA A 94 9.59 4.27 8.79
N ALA A 95 10.78 4.10 9.38
CA ALA A 95 10.98 4.29 10.83
C ALA A 95 10.70 5.73 11.29
N ALA A 96 11.02 6.73 10.46
CA ALA A 96 10.74 8.11 10.77
C ALA A 96 9.24 8.45 10.70
N VAL A 97 8.51 7.81 9.78
CA VAL A 97 7.06 8.00 9.57
C VAL A 97 6.25 7.20 10.59
N ALA A 98 6.63 5.98 10.91
CA ALA A 98 5.92 5.12 11.87
C ALA A 98 5.80 5.77 13.27
N LYS A 99 6.74 6.66 13.63
CA LYS A 99 6.68 7.44 14.87
C LYS A 99 5.51 8.41 14.95
N GLU A 100 4.89 8.75 13.82
CA GLU A 100 3.69 9.60 13.77
C GLU A 100 2.41 8.81 14.15
N GLY A 101 2.52 7.48 14.37
CA GLY A 101 1.41 6.61 14.80
C GLY A 101 0.54 6.06 13.67
N THR A 102 0.79 6.44 12.43
CA THR A 102 0.08 5.91 11.25
C THR A 102 0.77 4.62 10.77
N PRO A 103 0.02 3.52 10.53
CA PRO A 103 0.57 2.30 9.95
C PRO A 103 1.30 2.54 8.65
N VAL A 104 2.49 1.94 8.50
CA VAL A 104 3.32 2.02 7.29
C VAL A 104 3.30 0.69 6.56
N VAL A 105 3.04 0.71 5.26
CA VAL A 105 3.16 -0.43 4.35
C VAL A 105 4.32 -0.16 3.40
N LEU A 106 5.17 -1.14 3.16
CA LEU A 106 6.16 -1.07 2.08
C LEU A 106 5.63 -1.74 0.83
N MET A 107 5.79 -1.09 -0.33
CA MET A 107 5.58 -1.69 -1.63
C MET A 107 6.92 -1.80 -2.36
N THR A 108 7.29 -3.01 -2.78
CA THR A 108 8.55 -3.25 -3.47
C THR A 108 8.47 -4.47 -4.37
N TYR A 109 9.40 -4.58 -5.31
CA TYR A 109 9.53 -5.76 -6.17
C TYR A 109 10.36 -6.85 -5.48
N ILE A 110 10.29 -8.08 -5.99
CA ILE A 110 10.99 -9.22 -5.37
C ILE A 110 12.52 -9.06 -5.41
N ASN A 111 13.07 -8.53 -6.51
CA ASN A 111 14.52 -8.41 -6.67
C ASN A 111 15.20 -7.53 -5.62
N PRO A 112 14.71 -6.34 -5.24
CA PRO A 112 15.24 -5.57 -4.10
C PRO A 112 15.27 -6.36 -2.79
N ILE A 113 14.24 -7.16 -2.49
CA ILE A 113 14.20 -7.99 -1.29
C ILE A 113 15.29 -9.06 -1.34
N LEU A 114 15.40 -9.78 -2.47
CA LEU A 114 16.40 -10.84 -2.64
C LEU A 114 17.83 -10.29 -2.57
N ALA A 115 18.09 -9.14 -3.19
CA ALA A 115 19.40 -8.49 -3.16
C ALA A 115 19.79 -7.97 -1.77
N TYR A 116 18.81 -7.61 -0.93
CA TYR A 116 19.03 -7.10 0.42
C TYR A 116 19.26 -8.19 1.46
N ASP A 117 18.98 -9.44 1.18
CA ASP A 117 18.72 -10.57 2.05
C ASP A 117 17.31 -10.52 2.65
N PRO A 118 16.41 -11.44 2.25
CA PRO A 118 15.01 -11.43 2.66
C PRO A 118 14.77 -11.53 4.17
N ARG A 119 15.62 -12.25 4.90
CA ARG A 119 15.50 -12.37 6.36
C ARG A 119 15.89 -11.07 7.06
N LYS A 120 16.97 -10.46 6.57
CA LYS A 120 17.42 -9.15 7.04
C LYS A 120 16.37 -8.09 6.73
N PHE A 121 15.81 -8.07 5.51
CA PHE A 121 14.73 -7.16 5.13
C PHE A 121 13.54 -7.27 6.06
N ALA A 122 13.04 -8.48 6.32
CA ALA A 122 11.88 -8.68 7.19
C ALA A 122 12.15 -8.20 8.62
N ALA A 123 13.33 -8.54 9.19
CA ALA A 123 13.71 -8.13 10.53
C ALA A 123 13.83 -6.60 10.66
N GLU A 124 14.51 -5.95 9.72
CA GLU A 124 14.72 -4.50 9.76
C GLU A 124 13.45 -3.72 9.43
N ALA A 125 12.58 -4.22 8.54
CA ALA A 125 11.26 -3.64 8.30
C ALA A 125 10.40 -3.66 9.56
N ALA A 126 10.39 -4.78 10.29
CA ALA A 126 9.68 -4.87 11.58
C ALA A 126 10.27 -3.91 12.63
N GLN A 127 11.59 -3.80 12.73
CA GLN A 127 12.26 -2.84 13.61
C GLN A 127 11.95 -1.38 13.24
N ALA A 128 11.79 -1.10 11.95
CA ALA A 128 11.38 0.21 11.43
C ALA A 128 9.90 0.55 11.72
N GLY A 129 9.14 -0.39 12.30
CA GLY A 129 7.71 -0.19 12.59
C GLY A 129 6.81 -0.35 11.38
N VAL A 130 7.29 -1.02 10.32
CA VAL A 130 6.47 -1.40 9.18
C VAL A 130 5.39 -2.39 9.63
N ALA A 131 4.16 -2.20 9.16
CA ALA A 131 3.04 -3.06 9.49
C ALA A 131 2.84 -4.19 8.47
N GLY A 132 3.18 -3.97 7.20
CA GLY A 132 3.01 -4.96 6.15
C GLY A 132 3.79 -4.64 4.87
N VAL A 133 3.82 -5.61 3.97
CA VAL A 133 4.58 -5.54 2.71
C VAL A 133 3.71 -6.01 1.54
N ILE A 134 3.81 -5.29 0.43
CA ILE A 134 3.22 -5.62 -0.87
C ILE A 134 4.36 -5.92 -1.85
N VAL A 135 4.28 -7.06 -2.56
CA VAL A 135 5.25 -7.45 -3.60
C VAL A 135 4.49 -7.78 -4.89
N PRO A 136 4.28 -6.78 -5.79
CA PRO A 136 3.37 -6.92 -6.93
C PRO A 136 3.76 -7.99 -7.95
N ASP A 137 5.05 -8.26 -8.09
CA ASP A 137 5.62 -9.23 -9.03
C ASP A 137 5.88 -10.62 -8.42
N LEU A 138 5.44 -10.85 -7.16
CA LEU A 138 5.57 -12.14 -6.50
C LEU A 138 4.24 -12.93 -6.59
N PRO A 139 4.15 -13.94 -7.46
CA PRO A 139 2.96 -14.77 -7.56
C PRO A 139 2.77 -15.61 -6.29
N LEU A 140 1.52 -15.89 -5.94
CA LEU A 140 1.17 -16.63 -4.72
C LEU A 140 1.91 -17.97 -4.63
N GLU A 141 2.05 -18.66 -5.76
CA GLU A 141 2.66 -20.00 -5.87
C GLU A 141 4.15 -20.00 -5.47
N GLU A 142 4.81 -18.85 -5.60
CA GLU A 142 6.24 -18.68 -5.28
C GLU A 142 6.47 -17.86 -4.01
N SER A 143 5.37 -17.40 -3.38
CA SER A 143 5.46 -16.42 -2.29
C SER A 143 5.93 -17.00 -0.97
N GLU A 144 5.74 -18.31 -0.72
CA GLU A 144 5.90 -18.90 0.60
C GLU A 144 7.27 -18.62 1.28
N PRO A 145 8.42 -18.68 0.60
CA PRO A 145 9.68 -18.34 1.25
C PRO A 145 9.70 -16.92 1.81
N VAL A 146 9.27 -15.92 1.01
CA VAL A 146 9.25 -14.51 1.42
C VAL A 146 8.15 -14.26 2.45
N ALA A 147 6.93 -14.73 2.20
CA ALA A 147 5.81 -14.61 3.11
C ALA A 147 6.10 -15.26 4.47
N GLY A 148 6.83 -16.37 4.50
CA GLY A 148 7.27 -17.03 5.72
C GLY A 148 8.20 -16.15 6.55
N TRP A 149 9.14 -15.45 5.95
CA TRP A 149 10.02 -14.51 6.66
C TRP A 149 9.25 -13.29 7.17
N LEU A 150 8.36 -12.73 6.35
CA LEU A 150 7.51 -11.61 6.77
C LEU A 150 6.62 -12.00 7.95
N ARG A 151 5.95 -13.15 7.90
CA ARG A 151 5.14 -13.66 9.02
C ARG A 151 5.97 -13.89 10.28
N SER A 152 7.19 -14.43 10.14
CA SER A 152 8.11 -14.66 11.29
C SER A 152 8.51 -13.34 11.95
N ALA A 153 8.54 -12.24 11.19
CA ALA A 153 8.78 -10.89 11.68
C ALA A 153 7.50 -10.14 12.10
N SER A 154 6.34 -10.82 12.13
CA SER A 154 5.02 -10.23 12.44
C SER A 154 4.57 -9.13 11.47
N LEU A 155 5.04 -9.17 10.22
CA LEU A 155 4.62 -8.29 9.15
C LEU A 155 3.44 -8.89 8.39
N ASP A 156 2.46 -8.05 8.05
CA ASP A 156 1.37 -8.45 7.18
C ASP A 156 1.88 -8.65 5.74
N THR A 157 1.36 -9.67 5.06
CA THR A 157 1.63 -9.93 3.65
C THR A 157 0.36 -9.64 2.86
N ILE A 158 0.39 -8.57 2.06
CA ILE A 158 -0.75 -8.08 1.31
C ILE A 158 -0.65 -8.60 -0.12
N PHE A 159 -1.64 -9.39 -0.54
CA PHE A 159 -1.73 -9.86 -1.92
C PHE A 159 -2.75 -9.08 -2.72
N MET A 160 -2.55 -9.10 -4.05
CA MET A 160 -3.34 -8.33 -5.01
C MET A 160 -4.31 -9.24 -5.75
N VAL A 161 -5.52 -8.72 -5.99
CA VAL A 161 -6.53 -9.35 -6.82
C VAL A 161 -6.98 -8.40 -7.93
N SER A 162 -7.36 -8.95 -9.07
CA SER A 162 -7.82 -8.22 -10.25
C SER A 162 -9.14 -8.80 -10.78
N PRO A 163 -9.86 -8.12 -11.66
CA PRO A 163 -11.08 -8.65 -12.27
C PRO A 163 -10.89 -10.00 -12.98
N THR A 164 -9.68 -10.27 -13.48
CA THR A 164 -9.34 -11.53 -14.16
C THR A 164 -8.95 -12.66 -13.22
N THR A 165 -8.87 -12.41 -11.90
CA THR A 165 -8.54 -13.45 -10.90
C THR A 165 -9.66 -14.49 -10.83
N SER A 166 -9.33 -15.76 -11.12
CA SER A 166 -10.28 -16.89 -11.02
C SER A 166 -10.77 -17.07 -9.57
N LEU A 167 -11.90 -17.74 -9.39
CA LEU A 167 -12.46 -17.96 -8.06
C LEU A 167 -11.52 -18.79 -7.17
N SER A 168 -10.97 -19.88 -7.70
CA SER A 168 -10.02 -20.72 -6.96
C SER A 168 -8.78 -19.97 -6.54
N ARG A 169 -8.23 -19.13 -7.44
CA ARG A 169 -7.07 -18.29 -7.13
C ARG A 169 -7.41 -17.21 -6.09
N LEU A 170 -8.61 -16.62 -6.16
CA LEU A 170 -9.08 -15.67 -5.15
C LEU A 170 -9.12 -16.30 -3.76
N GLN A 171 -9.68 -17.50 -3.62
CA GLN A 171 -9.73 -18.23 -2.35
C GLN A 171 -8.33 -18.45 -1.78
N SER A 172 -7.39 -18.92 -2.60
CA SER A 172 -6.00 -19.07 -2.18
C SER A 172 -5.33 -17.74 -1.79
N ILE A 173 -5.58 -16.67 -2.54
CA ILE A 173 -5.04 -15.34 -2.22
C ILE A 173 -5.55 -14.84 -0.86
N VAL A 174 -6.85 -14.91 -0.60
CA VAL A 174 -7.42 -14.40 0.66
C VAL A 174 -6.99 -15.23 1.88
N GLU A 175 -6.76 -16.52 1.71
CA GLU A 175 -6.24 -17.42 2.77
C GLU A 175 -4.79 -17.07 3.17
N HIS A 176 -3.99 -16.59 2.23
CA HIS A 176 -2.59 -16.25 2.47
C HIS A 176 -2.37 -14.75 2.75
N SER A 177 -3.40 -13.93 2.54
CA SER A 177 -3.34 -12.49 2.84
C SER A 177 -3.47 -12.21 4.33
N SER A 178 -2.85 -11.12 4.78
CA SER A 178 -3.09 -10.51 6.09
C SER A 178 -3.07 -8.98 5.97
N GLY A 179 -3.60 -8.29 6.99
CA GLY A 179 -3.76 -6.84 6.96
C GLY A 179 -4.95 -6.39 6.09
N PHE A 180 -4.87 -6.55 4.78
CA PHE A 180 -5.96 -6.28 3.84
C PHE A 180 -5.76 -6.99 2.50
N VAL A 181 -6.79 -7.02 1.66
CA VAL A 181 -6.73 -7.48 0.26
C VAL A 181 -6.71 -6.28 -0.67
N TYR A 182 -5.73 -6.23 -1.58
CA TYR A 182 -5.55 -5.12 -2.51
C TYR A 182 -6.22 -5.43 -3.86
N CYS A 183 -7.30 -4.72 -4.19
CA CYS A 183 -7.97 -4.86 -5.48
C CYS A 183 -7.40 -3.85 -6.49
N VAL A 184 -6.85 -4.36 -7.60
CA VAL A 184 -6.29 -3.54 -8.69
C VAL A 184 -7.06 -3.71 -9.98
N THR A 185 -6.98 -2.73 -10.88
CA THR A 185 -7.49 -2.86 -12.25
C THR A 185 -6.43 -3.48 -13.15
N VAL A 186 -6.86 -4.32 -14.10
CA VAL A 186 -5.98 -4.92 -15.12
C VAL A 186 -5.50 -3.88 -16.15
N THR A 187 -6.21 -2.77 -16.29
CA THR A 187 -5.89 -1.75 -17.27
C THR A 187 -5.04 -0.65 -16.63
N GLY A 188 -3.73 -0.74 -16.83
CA GLY A 188 -2.71 0.22 -16.41
C GLY A 188 -2.80 1.62 -17.05
N ILE A 189 -3.98 2.11 -17.35
CA ILE A 189 -4.18 3.48 -17.85
C ILE A 189 -4.78 4.28 -16.70
N THR A 190 -3.92 4.90 -15.92
CA THR A 190 -4.23 5.95 -14.96
C THR A 190 -4.67 7.21 -15.70
N GLY A 191 -5.90 7.19 -16.22
CA GLY A 191 -6.59 8.36 -16.77
C GLY A 191 -7.72 8.76 -15.82
N ALA A 192 -7.98 10.06 -15.67
CA ALA A 192 -9.09 10.57 -14.88
C ALA A 192 -10.42 10.07 -15.44
N ARG A 193 -10.99 9.01 -14.86
CA ARG A 193 -12.32 8.50 -15.17
C ARG A 193 -13.31 9.03 -14.14
N LYS A 194 -14.54 9.28 -14.56
CA LYS A 194 -15.61 9.74 -13.66
C LYS A 194 -16.26 8.60 -12.87
N GLU A 195 -16.13 7.36 -13.34
CA GLU A 195 -16.82 6.17 -12.82
C GLU A 195 -15.83 5.06 -12.52
N LEU A 196 -16.23 4.13 -11.66
CA LEU A 196 -15.49 2.90 -11.39
C LEU A 196 -15.27 2.13 -12.70
N PRO A 197 -14.08 1.54 -12.92
CA PRO A 197 -13.87 0.64 -14.04
C PRO A 197 -14.91 -0.49 -14.05
N GLU A 198 -15.33 -0.89 -15.25
CA GLU A 198 -16.26 -2.01 -15.43
C GLU A 198 -15.76 -3.27 -14.73
N GLY A 199 -16.66 -4.01 -14.08
CA GLY A 199 -16.34 -5.23 -13.32
C GLY A 199 -15.77 -5.02 -11.92
N MET A 200 -15.49 -3.76 -11.50
CA MET A 200 -14.95 -3.52 -10.14
C MET A 200 -15.98 -3.76 -9.02
N PRO A 201 -17.24 -3.30 -9.12
CA PRO A 201 -18.24 -3.61 -8.09
C PRO A 201 -18.42 -5.11 -7.86
N GLU A 202 -18.44 -5.90 -8.93
CA GLU A 202 -18.53 -7.36 -8.88
C GLU A 202 -17.29 -7.98 -8.23
N LEU A 203 -16.09 -7.45 -8.54
CA LEU A 203 -14.85 -7.89 -7.89
C LEU A 203 -14.91 -7.65 -6.38
N PHE A 204 -15.26 -6.45 -5.94
CA PHE A 204 -15.36 -6.13 -4.51
C PHE A 204 -16.36 -7.03 -3.79
N LYS A 205 -17.56 -7.21 -4.36
CA LYS A 205 -18.57 -8.11 -3.82
C LYS A 205 -18.05 -9.55 -3.71
N LYS A 206 -17.36 -10.01 -4.75
CA LYS A 206 -16.75 -11.35 -4.79
C LYS A 206 -15.65 -11.50 -3.73
N VAL A 207 -14.75 -10.53 -3.59
CA VAL A 207 -13.68 -10.56 -2.58
C VAL A 207 -14.27 -10.56 -1.17
N ARG A 208 -15.18 -9.62 -0.87
CA ARG A 208 -15.82 -9.50 0.45
C ARG A 208 -16.58 -10.76 0.88
N SER A 209 -17.12 -11.54 -0.06
CA SER A 209 -17.79 -12.81 0.28
C SER A 209 -16.83 -13.96 0.64
N HIS A 210 -15.51 -13.75 0.47
CA HIS A 210 -14.49 -14.79 0.72
C HIS A 210 -13.48 -14.41 1.82
N THR A 211 -13.54 -13.19 2.36
CA THR A 211 -12.60 -12.78 3.42
C THR A 211 -13.24 -11.79 4.39
N PRO A 212 -12.90 -11.90 5.70
CA PRO A 212 -13.23 -10.87 6.69
C PRO A 212 -12.23 -9.68 6.69
N LEU A 213 -11.14 -9.78 5.90
CA LEU A 213 -10.14 -8.72 5.82
C LEU A 213 -10.71 -7.48 5.13
N PRO A 214 -10.24 -6.28 5.48
CA PRO A 214 -10.55 -5.07 4.73
C PRO A 214 -10.17 -5.22 3.26
N VAL A 215 -10.96 -4.61 2.37
CA VAL A 215 -10.72 -4.61 0.92
C VAL A 215 -10.37 -3.20 0.47
N ALA A 216 -9.16 -3.02 -0.04
CA ALA A 216 -8.66 -1.74 -0.53
C ALA A 216 -8.75 -1.65 -2.05
N ALA A 217 -9.17 -0.49 -2.55
CA ALA A 217 -9.30 -0.18 -3.97
C ALA A 217 -8.09 0.62 -4.46
N GLY A 218 -7.30 0.09 -5.41
CA GLY A 218 -6.13 0.75 -6.00
C GLY A 218 -6.27 0.89 -7.51
N PHE A 219 -6.82 2.02 -7.96
CA PHE A 219 -6.92 2.33 -9.38
C PHE A 219 -7.14 3.84 -9.60
N GLY A 220 -6.15 4.57 -10.04
CA GLY A 220 -6.28 5.93 -10.58
C GLY A 220 -7.14 6.93 -9.78
N ILE A 221 -7.35 6.69 -8.49
CA ILE A 221 -8.15 7.54 -7.60
C ILE A 221 -7.43 8.86 -7.43
N SER A 222 -8.10 9.96 -7.81
CA SER A 222 -7.47 11.28 -7.84
C SER A 222 -8.43 12.43 -7.52
N ARG A 223 -9.73 12.17 -7.32
CA ARG A 223 -10.78 13.17 -7.13
C ARG A 223 -11.79 12.72 -6.07
N PRO A 224 -12.49 13.68 -5.43
CA PRO A 224 -13.56 13.38 -4.47
C PRO A 224 -14.67 12.47 -5.02
N GLU A 225 -15.01 12.60 -6.31
CA GLU A 225 -16.04 11.79 -6.97
C GLU A 225 -15.66 10.30 -6.98
N HIS A 226 -14.36 10.00 -7.18
CA HIS A 226 -13.85 8.62 -7.12
C HIS A 226 -13.97 8.04 -5.71
N MET A 227 -13.73 8.85 -4.67
CA MET A 227 -13.92 8.42 -3.27
C MET A 227 -15.39 8.10 -3.02
N LYS A 228 -16.31 8.98 -3.44
CA LYS A 228 -17.76 8.78 -3.27
C LYS A 228 -18.26 7.51 -3.95
N SER A 229 -17.72 7.15 -5.12
CA SER A 229 -18.12 5.93 -5.83
C SER A 229 -17.69 4.63 -5.13
N LEU A 230 -16.78 4.72 -4.16
CA LEU A 230 -16.30 3.59 -3.36
C LEU A 230 -17.04 3.41 -2.03
N LEU A 231 -17.85 4.40 -1.61
CA LEU A 231 -18.61 4.32 -0.35
C LEU A 231 -19.53 3.08 -0.35
N GLY A 232 -19.42 2.27 0.68
CA GLY A 232 -20.15 1.01 0.80
C GLY A 232 -19.67 -0.13 -0.14
N VAL A 233 -18.71 0.16 -1.04
CA VAL A 233 -18.15 -0.81 -1.99
C VAL A 233 -16.82 -1.36 -1.50
N ALA A 234 -15.90 -0.49 -1.07
CA ALA A 234 -14.60 -0.85 -0.51
C ALA A 234 -14.45 -0.31 0.91
N ASP A 235 -13.50 -0.87 1.67
CA ASP A 235 -13.17 -0.39 3.03
C ASP A 235 -12.12 0.72 2.97
N ALA A 236 -11.24 0.68 1.97
CA ALA A 236 -10.20 1.69 1.76
C ALA A 236 -9.99 2.03 0.29
N ALA A 237 -9.48 3.23 0.05
CA ALA A 237 -9.03 3.72 -1.25
C ALA A 237 -7.53 4.02 -1.20
N VAL A 238 -6.77 3.51 -2.18
CA VAL A 238 -5.33 3.79 -2.31
C VAL A 238 -5.13 4.91 -3.34
N VAL A 239 -4.48 5.98 -2.91
CA VAL A 239 -4.21 7.17 -3.72
C VAL A 239 -2.70 7.33 -3.90
N GLY A 240 -2.20 7.02 -5.09
CA GLY A 240 -0.76 7.03 -5.42
C GLY A 240 -0.40 8.13 -6.41
N SER A 241 -0.59 7.87 -7.70
CA SER A 241 -0.11 8.74 -8.78
C SER A 241 -0.55 10.20 -8.66
N ALA A 242 -1.74 10.47 -8.11
CA ALA A 242 -2.21 11.83 -7.86
C ALA A 242 -1.36 12.54 -6.79
N ILE A 243 -1.03 11.86 -5.70
CA ILE A 243 -0.16 12.40 -4.62
C ILE A 243 1.24 12.65 -5.17
N VAL A 244 1.82 11.67 -5.88
CA VAL A 244 3.15 11.80 -6.49
C VAL A 244 3.19 12.96 -7.47
N ALA A 245 2.16 13.13 -8.30
CA ALA A 245 2.07 14.25 -9.24
C ALA A 245 1.99 15.64 -8.55
N GLU A 246 1.40 15.75 -7.37
CA GLU A 246 1.43 16.99 -6.59
C GLU A 246 2.85 17.26 -6.06
N ILE A 247 3.56 16.23 -5.61
CA ILE A 247 4.97 16.33 -5.17
C ILE A 247 5.86 16.78 -6.33
N ASP A 248 5.72 16.20 -7.53
CA ASP A 248 6.45 16.59 -8.74
C ASP A 248 6.27 18.06 -9.11
N LYS A 249 5.07 18.58 -8.91
CA LYS A 249 4.75 19.99 -9.16
C LYS A 249 5.23 20.94 -8.05
N GLY A 250 5.91 20.39 -7.04
CA GLY A 250 6.34 21.15 -5.85
C GLY A 250 5.19 21.61 -4.96
N ARG A 251 3.98 21.02 -5.12
CA ARG A 251 2.81 21.35 -4.33
C ARG A 251 2.72 20.47 -3.08
N ASP A 252 1.97 20.94 -2.09
CA ASP A 252 1.72 20.20 -0.86
C ASP A 252 0.67 19.09 -1.09
N PRO A 253 1.04 17.81 -1.09
CA PRO A 253 0.09 16.71 -1.33
C PRO A 253 -0.97 16.57 -0.21
N VAL A 254 -0.71 17.13 0.99
CA VAL A 254 -1.67 17.11 2.10
C VAL A 254 -2.94 17.89 1.76
N VAL A 255 -2.87 18.89 0.89
CA VAL A 255 -4.06 19.63 0.44
C VAL A 255 -5.01 18.70 -0.30
N LEU A 256 -4.49 17.93 -1.27
CA LEU A 256 -5.27 16.92 -2.01
C LEU A 256 -5.82 15.85 -1.06
N VAL A 257 -4.98 15.31 -0.15
CA VAL A 257 -5.41 14.29 0.82
C VAL A 257 -6.58 14.78 1.69
N LYS A 258 -6.49 16.01 2.22
CA LYS A 258 -7.58 16.60 3.02
C LYS A 258 -8.87 16.80 2.21
N GLU A 259 -8.75 17.12 0.93
CA GLU A 259 -9.90 17.23 0.03
C GLU A 259 -10.56 15.86 -0.17
N LEU A 260 -9.76 14.82 -0.43
CA LEU A 260 -10.26 13.45 -0.60
C LEU A 260 -10.88 12.89 0.69
N LEU A 261 -10.29 13.14 1.85
CA LEU A 261 -10.81 12.70 3.15
C LEU A 261 -12.21 13.27 3.46
N LYS A 262 -12.55 14.47 2.96
CA LYS A 262 -13.92 15.02 3.11
C LYS A 262 -14.97 14.21 2.36
N ALA A 263 -14.57 13.48 1.33
CA ALA A 263 -15.44 12.65 0.52
C ALA A 263 -15.51 11.18 0.99
N CYS A 264 -14.82 10.84 2.07
CA CYS A 264 -14.82 9.50 2.67
C CYS A 264 -16.04 9.22 3.58
N ARG A 265 -16.91 10.22 3.79
CA ARG A 265 -18.07 10.19 4.67
C ARG A 265 -19.36 10.23 3.89
#